data_627b4e2a89a08a30f9d20954830e4a74
#
_entry.id   627b4e2a89a08a30f9d20954830e4a74
#
_cell.length_a   1.000
_cell.length_b   1.000
_cell.length_c   1.000
_cell.angle_alpha   90.00
_cell.angle_beta   90.00
_cell.angle_gamma   90.00
#
_symmetry.space_group_name_H-M   'P 1'
#
loop_
_entity.id
_entity.type
_entity.pdbx_description
1 polymer ?
#
loop_
_entity_poly.entity_id
_entity_poly.type
_entity_poly.pdbx_seq_one_letter_code
_entity_poly.pdbx_strand_id
1 'polypeptide(L)'
;MSKKTVWRQVTRSCILSLLSISLENMSQEIEIGLGKKGRLAYSLDDVSIVPSRRTRDPQDVSTSWQVDAYEFDVPVIGAPMDSVTSPATAIAMGKMGALGVLDLEGLWTRYDDPQPLLDEIAELPAESATERIQQIYAEPIKPELIVERLHEIRDAGVTVAGALSPQRTQDYYSTVLEAGVDLFVIRGTVVSAEHVSQDHEPLNLKKFIYDLDVPVIVGGAANYTAALHLMRTGAAGVLVGFGGGAVSANR
;
A
#
# COMPACT_ATOMS: atom_id res chain seq x y z
N MET A 1 -13.09 -33.01 -49.65
CA MET A 1 -13.19 -31.98 -48.59
C MET A 1 -11.88 -31.21 -48.57
N SER A 2 -11.94 -29.88 -48.76
CA SER A 2 -10.74 -29.01 -48.86
C SER A 2 -10.10 -28.83 -47.49
N LYS A 3 -8.74 -28.87 -47.42
CA LYS A 3 -7.96 -28.60 -46.19
C LYS A 3 -8.37 -27.27 -45.50
N LYS A 4 -8.84 -26.30 -46.28
CA LYS A 4 -9.35 -25.02 -45.73
C LYS A 4 -10.62 -25.14 -44.90
N THR A 5 -11.48 -26.15 -45.11
CA THR A 5 -12.70 -26.34 -44.37
C THR A 5 -12.44 -26.98 -42.98
N VAL A 6 -11.45 -27.87 -42.93
CA VAL A 6 -11.05 -28.51 -41.65
C VAL A 6 -10.41 -27.50 -40.70
N TRP A 7 -9.53 -26.62 -41.19
CA TRP A 7 -8.92 -25.59 -40.35
C TRP A 7 -9.92 -24.56 -39.84
N ARG A 8 -10.96 -24.20 -40.59
CA ARG A 8 -12.01 -23.29 -40.12
C ARG A 8 -12.90 -23.92 -39.03
N GLN A 9 -13.11 -25.22 -39.05
CA GLN A 9 -13.88 -25.90 -38.01
C GLN A 9 -13.09 -26.08 -36.71
N VAL A 10 -11.81 -26.43 -36.81
CA VAL A 10 -10.92 -26.58 -35.65
C VAL A 10 -10.70 -25.24 -34.92
N THR A 11 -10.47 -24.15 -35.69
CA THR A 11 -10.30 -22.81 -35.08
C THR A 11 -11.60 -22.29 -34.43
N ARG A 12 -12.76 -22.54 -35.03
CA ARG A 12 -14.05 -22.15 -34.41
C ARG A 12 -14.35 -22.94 -33.14
N SER A 13 -14.09 -24.23 -33.11
CA SER A 13 -14.28 -25.05 -31.92
C SER A 13 -13.33 -24.67 -30.80
N CYS A 14 -12.06 -24.37 -31.12
CA CYS A 14 -11.05 -23.94 -30.14
C CYS A 14 -11.35 -22.55 -29.59
N ILE A 15 -11.80 -21.60 -30.43
CA ILE A 15 -12.18 -20.25 -29.99
C ILE A 15 -13.45 -20.28 -29.13
N LEU A 16 -14.43 -21.13 -29.49
CA LEU A 16 -15.66 -21.29 -28.68
C LEU A 16 -15.39 -21.99 -27.35
N SER A 17 -14.49 -22.97 -27.29
CA SER A 17 -14.08 -23.57 -26.02
C SER A 17 -13.26 -22.62 -25.15
N LEU A 18 -12.39 -21.79 -25.74
CA LEU A 18 -11.65 -20.75 -25.01
C LEU A 18 -12.56 -19.61 -24.53
N LEU A 19 -13.58 -19.24 -25.32
CA LEU A 19 -14.60 -18.27 -24.92
C LEU A 19 -15.54 -18.81 -23.83
N SER A 20 -15.92 -20.10 -23.88
CA SER A 20 -16.73 -20.70 -22.80
C SER A 20 -15.92 -20.84 -21.50
N ILE A 21 -14.65 -21.21 -21.56
CA ILE A 21 -13.76 -21.23 -20.39
C ILE A 21 -13.57 -19.80 -19.85
N SER A 22 -13.45 -18.76 -20.72
CA SER A 22 -13.38 -17.37 -20.29
C SER A 22 -14.65 -16.84 -19.62
N LEU A 23 -15.82 -17.31 -20.06
CA LEU A 23 -17.12 -16.87 -19.50
C LEU A 23 -17.49 -17.63 -18.21
N GLU A 24 -17.11 -18.89 -18.09
CA GLU A 24 -17.30 -19.68 -16.87
C GLU A 24 -16.36 -19.24 -15.72
N ASN A 25 -15.17 -18.72 -16.03
CA ASN A 25 -14.24 -18.23 -15.03
C ASN A 25 -14.49 -16.79 -14.57
N MET A 26 -15.45 -16.07 -15.16
CA MET A 26 -15.67 -14.65 -14.84
C MET A 26 -16.38 -14.38 -13.51
N SER A 27 -16.87 -15.38 -12.80
CA SER A 27 -17.29 -15.25 -11.39
C SER A 27 -17.63 -16.61 -10.79
N GLN A 28 -16.64 -17.40 -10.43
CA GLN A 28 -16.91 -18.56 -9.60
C GLN A 28 -17.33 -18.06 -8.22
N GLU A 29 -18.64 -17.88 -8.04
CA GLU A 29 -19.22 -17.65 -6.73
C GLU A 29 -19.09 -18.96 -5.94
N ILE A 30 -18.47 -18.87 -4.79
CA ILE A 30 -18.28 -19.99 -3.86
C ILE A 30 -19.29 -19.79 -2.73
N GLU A 31 -20.05 -20.81 -2.42
CA GLU A 31 -20.92 -20.79 -1.25
C GLU A 31 -20.05 -20.99 0.01
N ILE A 32 -20.05 -19.98 0.88
CA ILE A 32 -19.22 -19.93 2.11
C ILE A 32 -20.06 -20.08 3.39
N GLY A 33 -21.34 -20.34 3.24
CA GLY A 33 -22.28 -20.55 4.35
C GLY A 33 -23.71 -20.44 3.86
N LEU A 34 -24.67 -20.75 4.72
CA LEU A 34 -26.09 -20.77 4.36
C LEU A 34 -26.52 -19.41 3.77
N GLY A 35 -26.77 -19.36 2.47
CA GLY A 35 -27.16 -18.15 1.75
C GLY A 35 -26.08 -17.08 1.60
N LYS A 36 -24.81 -17.39 1.92
CA LYS A 36 -23.67 -16.49 1.77
C LYS A 36 -22.76 -16.96 0.66
N LYS A 37 -22.44 -16.05 -0.25
CA LYS A 37 -21.56 -16.30 -1.39
C LYS A 37 -20.31 -15.44 -1.28
N GLY A 38 -19.17 -16.00 -1.69
CA GLY A 38 -17.90 -15.31 -1.83
C GLY A 38 -17.37 -15.44 -3.26
N ARG A 39 -16.31 -14.70 -3.56
CA ARG A 39 -15.53 -14.85 -4.79
C ARG A 39 -14.13 -15.31 -4.43
N LEU A 40 -13.54 -16.14 -5.28
CA LEU A 40 -12.15 -16.49 -5.14
C LEU A 40 -11.30 -15.22 -5.35
N ALA A 41 -10.43 -14.93 -4.40
CA ALA A 41 -9.43 -13.89 -4.50
C ALA A 41 -8.05 -14.53 -4.55
N TYR A 42 -7.15 -13.93 -5.31
CA TYR A 42 -5.77 -14.38 -5.45
C TYR A 42 -4.85 -13.40 -4.71
N SER A 43 -3.85 -13.92 -4.04
CA SER A 43 -2.73 -13.12 -3.56
C SER A 43 -1.85 -12.70 -4.75
N LEU A 44 -1.03 -11.68 -4.58
CA LEU A 44 -0.07 -11.29 -5.62
C LEU A 44 0.97 -12.40 -5.89
N ASP A 45 1.19 -13.31 -4.93
CA ASP A 45 2.05 -14.48 -5.10
C ASP A 45 1.42 -15.58 -5.96
N ASP A 46 0.08 -15.57 -6.10
CA ASP A 46 -0.65 -16.56 -6.91
C ASP A 46 -0.78 -16.15 -8.38
N VAL A 47 -0.35 -14.93 -8.74
CA VAL A 47 -0.52 -14.39 -10.08
C VAL A 47 0.82 -14.05 -10.71
N SER A 48 0.90 -14.14 -12.05
CA SER A 48 2.09 -13.78 -12.82
C SER A 48 1.72 -12.90 -14.00
N ILE A 49 2.64 -12.00 -14.36
CA ILE A 49 2.50 -11.21 -15.58
C ILE A 49 2.81 -12.12 -16.77
N VAL A 50 1.83 -12.26 -17.65
CA VAL A 50 1.98 -13.04 -18.88
C VAL A 50 2.34 -12.12 -20.04
N PRO A 51 3.39 -12.43 -20.84
CA PRO A 51 3.74 -11.66 -22.02
C PRO A 51 2.55 -11.55 -22.99
N SER A 52 2.32 -10.34 -23.47
CA SER A 52 1.28 -10.05 -24.46
C SER A 52 1.86 -10.14 -25.89
N ARG A 53 1.16 -9.56 -26.85
CA ARG A 53 1.54 -9.59 -28.27
C ARG A 53 2.87 -8.90 -28.55
N ARG A 54 3.26 -7.92 -27.75
CA ARG A 54 4.47 -7.12 -27.95
C ARG A 54 5.35 -7.19 -26.71
N THR A 55 6.62 -7.42 -26.93
CA THR A 55 7.68 -7.27 -25.91
C THR A 55 8.61 -6.13 -26.32
N ARG A 56 9.33 -5.58 -25.37
CA ARG A 56 10.38 -4.58 -25.57
C ARG A 56 11.66 -5.10 -24.94
N ASP A 57 12.79 -4.65 -25.45
CA ASP A 57 14.05 -4.93 -24.79
C ASP A 57 14.10 -4.19 -23.45
N PRO A 58 14.63 -4.80 -22.39
CA PRO A 58 14.64 -4.19 -21.05
C PRO A 58 15.28 -2.80 -21.01
N GLN A 59 16.31 -2.55 -21.80
CA GLN A 59 16.99 -1.26 -21.91
C GLN A 59 16.14 -0.15 -22.53
N ASP A 60 15.07 -0.51 -23.25
CA ASP A 60 14.15 0.44 -23.89
C ASP A 60 12.94 0.78 -22.99
N VAL A 61 12.91 0.25 -21.77
CA VAL A 61 11.82 0.45 -20.81
C VAL A 61 12.24 1.45 -19.74
N SER A 62 11.56 2.61 -19.68
CA SER A 62 11.70 3.50 -18.54
C SER A 62 10.98 2.90 -17.33
N THR A 63 11.65 2.90 -16.19
CA THR A 63 11.08 2.53 -14.89
C THR A 63 10.64 3.75 -14.08
N SER A 64 10.87 4.96 -14.58
CA SER A 64 10.43 6.18 -13.92
C SER A 64 8.91 6.21 -13.76
N TRP A 65 8.46 6.75 -12.66
CA TRP A 65 7.04 6.89 -12.32
C TRP A 65 6.79 8.21 -11.60
N GLN A 66 5.53 8.62 -11.53
CA GLN A 66 5.15 9.92 -11.00
C GLN A 66 3.94 9.79 -10.07
N VAL A 67 3.96 10.54 -8.98
CA VAL A 67 2.82 10.78 -8.10
C VAL A 67 2.63 12.27 -7.98
N ASP A 68 1.57 12.79 -8.57
CA ASP A 68 1.31 14.22 -8.69
C ASP A 68 2.50 14.97 -9.31
N ALA A 69 3.14 15.89 -8.61
CA ALA A 69 4.31 16.65 -9.08
C ALA A 69 5.65 15.95 -8.81
N TYR A 70 5.66 14.82 -8.11
CA TYR A 70 6.90 14.13 -7.69
C TYR A 70 7.24 12.99 -8.65
N GLU A 71 8.46 13.02 -9.19
CA GLU A 71 9.00 12.00 -10.09
C GLU A 71 10.04 11.14 -9.38
N PHE A 72 10.05 9.85 -9.72
CA PHE A 72 10.96 8.86 -9.14
C PHE A 72 11.55 7.98 -10.25
N ASP A 73 12.84 7.67 -10.17
CA ASP A 73 13.54 6.84 -11.16
C ASP A 73 13.24 5.35 -10.97
N VAL A 74 13.00 4.94 -9.73
CA VAL A 74 12.81 3.54 -9.34
C VAL A 74 11.40 3.32 -8.81
N PRO A 75 10.60 2.40 -9.40
CA PRO A 75 9.20 2.18 -9.02
C PRO A 75 9.10 1.30 -7.75
N VAL A 76 9.75 1.73 -6.68
CA VAL A 76 9.76 1.05 -5.39
C VAL A 76 9.38 2.04 -4.30
N ILE A 77 8.42 1.64 -3.46
CA ILE A 77 8.03 2.37 -2.25
C ILE A 77 8.43 1.53 -1.03
N GLY A 78 9.23 2.10 -0.14
CA GLY A 78 9.52 1.52 1.18
C GLY A 78 8.26 1.51 2.03
N ALA A 79 7.87 0.34 2.49
CA ALA A 79 6.67 0.20 3.31
C ALA A 79 6.83 0.96 4.64
N PRO A 80 5.78 1.66 5.11
CA PRO A 80 5.78 2.34 6.40
C PRO A 80 5.66 1.32 7.55
N MET A 81 6.79 0.78 7.92
CA MET A 81 6.96 -0.22 8.97
C MET A 81 8.33 -0.03 9.62
N ASP A 82 8.41 -0.10 10.93
CA ASP A 82 9.66 0.09 11.69
C ASP A 82 10.79 -0.85 11.25
N SER A 83 10.45 -2.08 10.85
CA SER A 83 11.40 -3.07 10.35
C SER A 83 11.89 -2.82 8.92
N VAL A 84 11.32 -1.87 8.19
CA VAL A 84 11.61 -1.61 6.77
C VAL A 84 12.11 -0.20 6.54
N THR A 85 11.38 0.80 7.04
CA THR A 85 11.66 2.20 6.73
C THR A 85 11.94 3.00 8.01
N SER A 86 13.22 3.22 8.28
CA SER A 86 13.72 4.22 9.21
C SER A 86 13.95 5.55 8.48
N PRO A 87 14.19 6.68 9.17
CA PRO A 87 14.62 7.92 8.52
C PRO A 87 15.84 7.72 7.63
N ALA A 88 16.84 7.00 8.12
CA ALA A 88 18.05 6.67 7.35
C ALA A 88 17.76 5.84 6.08
N THR A 89 16.86 4.85 6.18
CA THR A 89 16.44 4.05 5.02
C THR A 89 15.65 4.89 4.03
N ALA A 90 14.75 5.76 4.49
CA ALA A 90 14.00 6.67 3.61
C ALA A 90 14.95 7.60 2.84
N ILE A 91 15.96 8.15 3.51
CA ILE A 91 17.01 8.96 2.88
C ILE A 91 17.80 8.16 1.84
N ALA A 92 18.21 6.94 2.18
CA ALA A 92 18.96 6.08 1.25
C ALA A 92 18.13 5.74 0.01
N MET A 93 16.86 5.41 0.17
CA MET A 93 15.93 5.15 -0.93
C MET A 93 15.73 6.38 -1.81
N GLY A 94 15.50 7.55 -1.19
CA GLY A 94 15.36 8.82 -1.93
C GLY A 94 16.58 9.15 -2.78
N LYS A 95 17.78 8.96 -2.25
CA LYS A 95 19.05 9.16 -2.99
C LYS A 95 19.22 8.16 -4.16
N MET A 96 18.56 7.01 -4.11
CA MET A 96 18.54 6.04 -5.20
C MET A 96 17.39 6.26 -6.20
N GLY A 97 16.58 7.31 -6.03
CA GLY A 97 15.45 7.62 -6.89
C GLY A 97 14.18 6.82 -6.58
N ALA A 98 14.10 6.20 -5.40
CA ALA A 98 12.92 5.52 -4.88
C ALA A 98 12.23 6.37 -3.79
N LEU A 99 11.10 5.91 -3.26
CA LEU A 99 10.37 6.60 -2.19
C LEU A 99 10.39 5.76 -0.90
N GLY A 100 10.92 6.32 0.19
CA GLY A 100 10.75 5.77 1.53
C GLY A 100 9.57 6.43 2.24
N VAL A 101 8.66 5.64 2.82
CA VAL A 101 7.54 6.17 3.59
C VAL A 101 7.73 5.82 5.06
N LEU A 102 7.85 6.84 5.91
CA LEU A 102 8.03 6.63 7.35
C LEU A 102 6.70 6.31 8.02
N ASP A 103 6.68 5.32 8.92
CA ASP A 103 5.54 5.07 9.81
C ASP A 103 5.53 6.09 10.94
N LEU A 104 4.55 6.99 10.93
CA LEU A 104 4.39 8.04 11.95
C LEU A 104 3.68 7.56 13.21
N GLU A 105 3.30 6.28 13.26
CA GLU A 105 2.75 5.59 14.44
C GLU A 105 3.73 4.56 15.02
N GLY A 106 4.89 4.42 14.39
CA GLY A 106 5.92 3.47 14.74
C GLY A 106 6.81 3.90 15.89
N LEU A 107 7.89 3.17 16.11
CA LEU A 107 8.84 3.40 17.20
C LEU A 107 9.64 4.69 17.01
N TRP A 108 9.88 5.08 15.76
CA TRP A 108 10.62 6.30 15.40
C TRP A 108 9.97 7.59 15.90
N THR A 109 8.66 7.55 16.17
CA THR A 109 7.90 8.70 16.68
C THR A 109 7.47 8.54 18.14
N ARG A 110 7.92 7.47 18.81
CA ARG A 110 7.65 7.20 20.24
C ARG A 110 8.89 7.33 21.10
N TYR A 111 10.04 6.99 20.55
CA TYR A 111 11.33 6.96 21.26
C TYR A 111 12.37 7.82 20.55
N ASP A 112 13.17 8.52 21.34
CA ASP A 112 14.28 9.34 20.80
C ASP A 112 15.33 8.45 20.10
N ASP A 113 15.62 7.29 20.64
CA ASP A 113 16.47 6.24 20.05
C ASP A 113 15.72 4.91 20.09
N PRO A 114 15.04 4.50 19.01
CA PRO A 114 14.34 3.24 18.94
C PRO A 114 15.23 2.04 18.60
N GLN A 115 16.50 2.24 18.18
CA GLN A 115 17.35 1.16 17.69
C GLN A 115 17.57 0.03 18.72
N PRO A 116 17.82 0.32 20.01
CA PRO A 116 17.96 -0.74 21.01
C PRO A 116 16.68 -1.58 21.17
N LEU A 117 15.50 -0.99 20.97
CA LEU A 117 14.23 -1.71 21.04
C LEU A 117 13.98 -2.56 19.79
N LEU A 118 14.38 -2.08 18.62
CA LEU A 118 14.34 -2.86 17.39
C LEU A 118 15.27 -4.08 17.47
N ASP A 119 16.47 -3.89 18.01
CA ASP A 119 17.43 -4.98 18.22
C ASP A 119 16.88 -5.99 19.26
N GLU A 120 16.28 -5.52 20.35
CA GLU A 120 15.59 -6.35 21.32
C GLU A 120 14.48 -7.19 20.65
N ILE A 121 13.60 -6.55 19.85
CA ILE A 121 12.50 -7.24 19.17
C ILE A 121 13.01 -8.34 18.23
N ALA A 122 14.11 -8.08 17.53
CA ALA A 122 14.70 -9.05 16.60
C ALA A 122 15.21 -10.33 17.29
N GLU A 123 15.58 -10.24 18.57
CA GLU A 123 16.09 -11.35 19.36
C GLU A 123 15.02 -12.03 20.24
N LEU A 124 13.79 -11.49 20.31
CA LEU A 124 12.75 -12.02 21.18
C LEU A 124 12.31 -13.43 20.77
N PRO A 125 12.18 -14.36 21.73
CA PRO A 125 11.52 -15.62 21.50
C PRO A 125 10.05 -15.42 21.07
N ALA A 126 9.58 -16.24 20.13
CA ALA A 126 8.22 -16.11 19.58
C ALA A 126 7.11 -16.11 20.64
N GLU A 127 7.32 -16.87 21.73
CA GLU A 127 6.37 -17.04 22.84
C GLU A 127 6.15 -15.73 23.64
N SER A 128 7.19 -14.91 23.78
CA SER A 128 7.16 -13.65 24.55
C SER A 128 7.05 -12.40 23.66
N ALA A 129 7.30 -12.53 22.36
CA ALA A 129 7.40 -11.41 21.46
C ALA A 129 6.13 -10.53 21.44
N THR A 130 4.95 -11.15 21.39
CA THR A 130 3.68 -10.40 21.30
C THR A 130 3.46 -9.48 22.50
N GLU A 131 3.64 -10.00 23.72
CA GLU A 131 3.44 -9.22 24.93
C GLU A 131 4.46 -8.08 25.03
N ARG A 132 5.72 -8.36 24.71
CA ARG A 132 6.78 -7.36 24.77
C ARG A 132 6.60 -6.26 23.72
N ILE A 133 6.24 -6.61 22.49
CA ILE A 133 5.94 -5.64 21.43
C ILE A 133 4.76 -4.75 21.85
N GLN A 134 3.70 -5.32 22.43
CA GLN A 134 2.57 -4.51 22.91
C GLN A 134 3.00 -3.51 24.01
N GLN A 135 3.89 -3.90 24.91
CA GLN A 135 4.43 -2.98 25.93
C GLN A 135 5.24 -1.84 25.30
N ILE A 136 6.10 -2.15 24.33
CA ILE A 136 6.90 -1.17 23.61
C ILE A 136 6.01 -0.17 22.85
N TYR A 137 5.00 -0.66 22.15
CA TYR A 137 4.06 0.20 21.39
C TYR A 137 3.00 0.89 22.27
N ALA A 138 2.97 0.62 23.58
CA ALA A 138 2.12 1.35 24.51
C ALA A 138 2.59 2.78 24.80
N GLU A 139 3.88 3.09 24.55
CA GLU A 139 4.40 4.46 24.64
C GLU A 139 3.61 5.36 23.67
N PRO A 140 3.16 6.56 24.09
CA PRO A 140 2.43 7.46 23.21
C PRO A 140 3.29 8.00 22.07
N ILE A 141 2.64 8.30 20.94
CA ILE A 141 3.26 9.02 19.83
C ILE A 141 3.60 10.44 20.31
N LYS A 142 4.80 10.90 20.02
CA LYS A 142 5.30 12.23 20.36
C LYS A 142 5.29 13.12 19.12
N PRO A 143 4.43 14.16 19.06
CA PRO A 143 4.35 15.06 17.91
C PRO A 143 5.69 15.70 17.54
N GLU A 144 6.52 16.01 18.53
CA GLU A 144 7.86 16.57 18.35
C GLU A 144 8.79 15.63 17.59
N LEU A 145 8.70 14.31 17.82
CA LEU A 145 9.46 13.32 17.08
C LEU A 145 8.95 13.15 15.65
N ILE A 146 7.65 13.30 15.40
CA ILE A 146 7.13 13.36 14.02
C ILE A 146 7.85 14.46 13.24
N VAL A 147 7.86 15.67 13.81
CA VAL A 147 8.53 16.83 13.17
C VAL A 147 10.03 16.57 12.97
N GLU A 148 10.72 16.10 14.00
CA GLU A 148 12.15 15.83 13.96
C GLU A 148 12.50 14.82 12.85
N ARG A 149 11.82 13.69 12.79
CA ARG A 149 12.10 12.63 11.81
C ARG A 149 11.78 13.05 10.37
N LEU A 150 10.71 13.81 10.16
CA LEU A 150 10.38 14.34 8.84
C LEU A 150 11.40 15.41 8.39
N HIS A 151 11.87 16.26 9.31
CA HIS A 151 12.94 17.23 9.02
C HIS A 151 14.27 16.53 8.71
N GLU A 152 14.63 15.47 9.43
CA GLU A 152 15.83 14.67 9.14
C GLU A 152 15.84 14.19 7.67
N ILE A 153 14.70 13.67 7.20
CA ILE A 153 14.56 13.21 5.81
C ILE A 153 14.64 14.40 4.83
N ARG A 154 13.98 15.52 5.15
CA ARG A 154 13.97 16.73 4.32
C ARG A 154 15.37 17.33 4.18
N ASP A 155 16.10 17.46 5.27
CA ASP A 155 17.44 18.08 5.29
C ASP A 155 18.44 17.29 4.45
N ALA A 156 18.16 16.01 4.19
CA ALA A 156 18.92 15.19 3.25
C ALA A 156 18.59 15.46 1.77
N GLY A 157 17.60 16.33 1.47
CA GLY A 157 17.22 16.76 0.13
C GLY A 157 16.46 15.71 -0.68
N VAL A 158 15.72 14.82 -0.02
CA VAL A 158 14.89 13.80 -0.65
C VAL A 158 13.41 14.04 -0.35
N THR A 159 12.53 13.44 -1.16
CA THR A 159 11.07 13.53 -0.97
C THR A 159 10.65 12.95 0.37
N VAL A 160 9.90 13.73 1.14
CA VAL A 160 9.46 13.41 2.49
C VAL A 160 8.07 12.77 2.44
N ALA A 161 7.96 11.51 2.83
CA ALA A 161 6.67 10.82 2.90
C ALA A 161 6.44 10.19 4.28
N GLY A 162 5.26 10.40 4.83
CA GLY A 162 4.85 9.86 6.12
C GLY A 162 3.49 9.20 6.05
N ALA A 163 3.30 8.13 6.83
CA ALA A 163 2.07 7.35 6.87
C ALA A 163 1.39 7.40 8.23
N LEU A 164 0.07 7.56 8.22
CA LEU A 164 -0.80 7.39 9.38
C LEU A 164 -1.96 6.46 9.05
N SER A 165 -2.50 5.80 10.07
CA SER A 165 -3.79 5.12 9.94
C SER A 165 -4.93 6.13 9.83
N PRO A 166 -6.09 5.74 9.25
CA PRO A 166 -7.26 6.62 9.22
C PRO A 166 -7.69 7.13 10.60
N GLN A 167 -7.50 6.31 11.64
CA GLN A 167 -7.85 6.63 13.02
C GLN A 167 -6.96 7.72 13.62
N ARG A 168 -5.67 7.72 13.29
CA ARG A 168 -4.68 8.68 13.81
C ARG A 168 -4.51 9.90 12.93
N THR A 169 -5.02 9.85 11.71
CA THR A 169 -4.91 10.98 10.78
C THR A 169 -5.49 12.26 11.37
N GLN A 170 -6.68 12.20 12.02
CA GLN A 170 -7.32 13.38 12.61
C GLN A 170 -6.52 13.98 13.76
N ASP A 171 -5.78 13.15 14.50
CA ASP A 171 -5.02 13.59 15.68
C ASP A 171 -3.72 14.30 15.27
N TYR A 172 -3.07 13.85 14.16
CA TYR A 172 -1.69 14.23 13.85
C TYR A 172 -1.49 14.91 12.49
N TYR A 173 -2.52 15.00 11.62
CA TYR A 173 -2.32 15.55 10.27
C TYR A 173 -1.77 16.98 10.26
N SER A 174 -2.19 17.85 11.19
CA SER A 174 -1.68 19.22 11.29
C SER A 174 -0.18 19.24 11.58
N THR A 175 0.27 18.43 12.53
CA THR A 175 1.70 18.29 12.86
C THR A 175 2.51 17.81 11.65
N VAL A 176 1.97 16.84 10.89
CA VAL A 176 2.62 16.28 9.71
C VAL A 176 2.72 17.32 8.59
N LEU A 177 1.67 18.11 8.38
CA LEU A 177 1.68 19.20 7.39
C LEU A 177 2.63 20.35 7.79
N GLU A 178 2.62 20.75 9.07
CA GLU A 178 3.53 21.78 9.59
C GLU A 178 5.00 21.33 9.50
N ALA A 179 5.27 20.04 9.69
CA ALA A 179 6.58 19.45 9.43
C ALA A 179 6.94 19.44 7.94
N GLY A 180 5.96 19.72 7.05
CA GLY A 180 6.15 19.91 5.62
C GLY A 180 6.36 18.62 4.86
N VAL A 181 5.56 17.59 5.11
CA VAL A 181 5.54 16.38 4.30
C VAL A 181 5.24 16.71 2.83
N ASP A 182 5.89 16.02 1.90
CA ASP A 182 5.65 16.16 0.46
C ASP A 182 4.54 15.22 -0.04
N LEU A 183 4.48 14.01 0.53
CA LEU A 183 3.48 12.98 0.21
C LEU A 183 2.90 12.42 1.51
N PHE A 184 1.59 12.49 1.65
CA PHE A 184 0.90 11.96 2.82
C PHE A 184 0.26 10.61 2.50
N VAL A 185 0.52 9.59 3.31
CA VAL A 185 -0.02 8.25 3.10
C VAL A 185 -1.03 7.89 4.18
N ILE A 186 -2.24 7.56 3.80
CA ILE A 186 -3.28 7.06 4.72
C ILE A 186 -3.39 5.55 4.49
N ARG A 187 -2.88 4.79 5.45
CA ARG A 187 -2.74 3.34 5.34
C ARG A 187 -3.50 2.59 6.42
N GLY A 188 -4.22 1.56 6.01
CA GLY A 188 -4.83 0.58 6.91
C GLY A 188 -4.90 -0.78 6.22
N THR A 189 -5.24 -1.84 6.97
CA THR A 189 -5.44 -3.18 6.41
C THR A 189 -6.51 -3.14 5.32
N VAL A 190 -7.61 -2.41 5.58
CA VAL A 190 -8.62 -2.05 4.59
C VAL A 190 -9.00 -0.61 4.83
N VAL A 191 -8.91 0.22 3.80
CA VAL A 191 -9.38 1.60 3.82
C VAL A 191 -10.60 1.72 2.92
N SER A 192 -11.68 2.28 3.45
CA SER A 192 -12.89 2.59 2.69
C SER A 192 -13.03 4.09 2.50
N ALA A 193 -13.65 4.49 1.39
CA ALA A 193 -13.94 5.90 1.11
C ALA A 193 -14.90 6.52 2.13
N GLU A 194 -15.77 5.69 2.72
CA GLU A 194 -16.72 6.05 3.76
C GLU A 194 -16.57 5.08 4.92
N HIS A 195 -16.34 5.60 6.11
CA HIS A 195 -16.33 4.84 7.36
C HIS A 195 -17.51 5.26 8.21
N VAL A 196 -18.15 4.31 8.86
CA VAL A 196 -19.24 4.56 9.81
C VAL A 196 -18.78 4.17 11.20
N SER A 197 -18.83 5.09 12.15
CA SER A 197 -18.54 4.84 13.56
C SER A 197 -19.70 5.33 14.44
N GLN A 198 -19.91 4.67 15.57
CA GLN A 198 -20.89 5.10 16.58
C GLN A 198 -20.22 5.92 17.69
N ASP A 199 -18.90 5.80 17.82
CA ASP A 199 -18.15 6.34 18.96
C ASP A 199 -17.45 7.67 18.66
N HIS A 200 -17.21 7.97 17.38
CA HIS A 200 -16.52 9.19 16.95
C HIS A 200 -16.91 9.57 15.51
N GLU A 201 -16.74 10.83 15.16
CA GLU A 201 -16.94 11.30 13.80
C GLU A 201 -15.84 10.69 12.90
N PRO A 202 -16.20 9.88 11.89
CA PRO A 202 -15.21 9.24 11.02
C PRO A 202 -14.57 10.27 10.09
N LEU A 203 -13.33 10.01 9.70
CA LEU A 203 -12.62 10.81 8.70
C LEU A 203 -13.37 10.79 7.37
N ASN A 204 -13.88 11.95 6.96
CA ASN A 204 -14.39 12.12 5.59
C ASN A 204 -13.21 12.27 4.63
N LEU A 205 -12.78 11.14 4.08
CA LEU A 205 -11.57 11.05 3.27
C LEU A 205 -11.59 12.00 2.04
N LYS A 206 -12.75 12.13 1.39
CA LYS A 206 -12.90 13.01 0.22
C LYS A 206 -12.72 14.48 0.60
N LYS A 207 -13.38 14.93 1.68
CA LYS A 207 -13.23 16.29 2.17
C LYS A 207 -11.81 16.55 2.64
N PHE A 208 -11.25 15.61 3.39
CA PHE A 208 -9.89 15.69 3.92
C PHE A 208 -8.86 15.85 2.78
N ILE A 209 -8.91 15.00 1.76
CA ILE A 209 -7.98 15.09 0.61
C ILE A 209 -8.18 16.42 -0.15
N TYR A 210 -9.42 16.87 -0.30
CA TYR A 210 -9.69 18.13 -0.99
C TYR A 210 -9.15 19.36 -0.23
N ASP A 211 -9.17 19.31 1.09
CA ASP A 211 -8.72 20.42 1.94
C ASP A 211 -7.18 20.46 2.13
N LEU A 212 -6.45 19.42 1.66
CA LEU A 212 -4.99 19.36 1.75
C LEU A 212 -4.31 19.91 0.50
N ASP A 213 -3.20 20.62 0.71
CA ASP A 213 -2.31 21.11 -0.35
C ASP A 213 -1.22 20.10 -0.75
N VAL A 214 -1.19 18.92 -0.12
CA VAL A 214 -0.23 17.84 -0.40
C VAL A 214 -0.94 16.63 -1.00
N PRO A 215 -0.33 15.93 -1.98
CA PRO A 215 -0.90 14.73 -2.55
C PRO A 215 -1.01 13.62 -1.53
N VAL A 216 -2.14 12.91 -1.55
CA VAL A 216 -2.45 11.84 -0.63
C VAL A 216 -2.50 10.50 -1.35
N ILE A 217 -1.79 9.50 -0.83
CA ILE A 217 -1.89 8.09 -1.23
C ILE A 217 -2.75 7.37 -0.20
N VAL A 218 -3.72 6.58 -0.64
CA VAL A 218 -4.64 5.88 0.26
C VAL A 218 -4.70 4.38 -0.01
N GLY A 219 -4.89 3.57 1.00
CA GLY A 219 -5.08 2.12 0.85
C GLY A 219 -4.89 1.32 2.13
N GLY A 220 -5.07 -0.01 2.17
CA GLY A 220 -5.20 -0.93 1.04
C GLY A 220 -6.62 -1.14 0.51
N ALA A 221 -6.68 -1.33 -0.76
CA ALA A 221 -7.88 -1.72 -1.47
C ALA A 221 -7.81 -3.19 -1.91
N ALA A 222 -8.83 -3.97 -1.56
CA ALA A 222 -8.86 -5.41 -1.81
C ALA A 222 -9.65 -5.82 -3.06
N ASN A 223 -10.39 -4.90 -3.66
CA ASN A 223 -11.23 -5.19 -4.82
C ASN A 223 -11.41 -3.94 -5.69
N TYR A 224 -11.88 -4.18 -6.91
CA TYR A 224 -12.11 -3.12 -7.90
C TYR A 224 -13.02 -2.00 -7.39
N THR A 225 -14.12 -2.34 -6.73
CA THR A 225 -15.09 -1.33 -6.25
C THR A 225 -14.50 -0.43 -5.18
N ALA A 226 -13.79 -1.01 -4.20
CA ALA A 226 -13.10 -0.25 -3.16
C ALA A 226 -12.04 0.68 -3.77
N ALA A 227 -11.19 0.17 -4.67
CA ALA A 227 -10.18 0.97 -5.36
C ALA A 227 -10.83 2.13 -6.14
N LEU A 228 -11.90 1.87 -6.89
CA LEU A 228 -12.62 2.90 -7.64
C LEU A 228 -13.20 4.00 -6.73
N HIS A 229 -13.75 3.63 -5.57
CA HIS A 229 -14.24 4.61 -4.60
C HIS A 229 -13.11 5.45 -4.01
N LEU A 230 -11.97 4.84 -3.67
CA LEU A 230 -10.80 5.57 -3.19
C LEU A 230 -10.25 6.53 -4.27
N MET A 231 -10.15 6.11 -5.52
CA MET A 231 -9.76 7.00 -6.64
C MET A 231 -10.68 8.22 -6.77
N ARG A 232 -11.98 8.04 -6.52
CA ARG A 232 -12.97 9.13 -6.58
C ARG A 232 -12.90 10.12 -5.41
N THR A 233 -12.12 9.83 -4.38
CA THR A 233 -11.87 10.79 -3.30
C THR A 233 -10.92 11.92 -3.72
N GLY A 234 -10.22 11.78 -4.84
CA GLY A 234 -9.19 12.70 -5.29
C GLY A 234 -7.78 12.29 -4.87
N ALA A 235 -7.62 11.07 -4.37
CA ALA A 235 -6.30 10.55 -4.00
C ALA A 235 -5.34 10.52 -5.20
N ALA A 236 -4.09 10.95 -4.98
CA ALA A 236 -3.03 10.92 -5.98
C ALA A 236 -2.54 9.48 -6.28
N GLY A 237 -2.75 8.56 -5.34
CA GLY A 237 -2.43 7.15 -5.50
C GLY A 237 -3.32 6.25 -4.66
N VAL A 238 -3.51 5.00 -5.10
CA VAL A 238 -4.25 3.97 -4.35
C VAL A 238 -3.36 2.74 -4.19
N LEU A 239 -3.13 2.34 -2.93
CA LEU A 239 -2.44 1.10 -2.61
C LEU A 239 -3.39 -0.08 -2.84
N VAL A 240 -2.98 -1.01 -3.69
CA VAL A 240 -3.76 -2.20 -4.04
C VAL A 240 -3.25 -3.40 -3.28
N GLY A 241 -4.16 -4.17 -2.70
CA GLY A 241 -3.86 -5.30 -1.86
C GLY A 241 -3.76 -4.95 -0.38
N PHE A 242 -3.72 -5.98 0.44
CA PHE A 242 -3.45 -5.90 1.87
C PHE A 242 -2.83 -7.22 2.34
N GLY A 243 -2.00 -7.13 3.36
CA GLY A 243 -1.18 -8.25 3.81
C GLY A 243 0.15 -8.32 3.07
N GLY A 244 1.07 -9.06 3.61
CA GLY A 244 2.46 -9.13 3.19
C GLY A 244 2.82 -10.31 2.29
N GLY A 245 1.83 -10.99 1.67
CA GLY A 245 2.09 -12.20 0.92
C GLY A 245 2.43 -13.42 1.79
N ALA A 246 3.08 -14.42 1.21
CA ALA A 246 3.41 -15.68 1.89
C ALA A 246 4.40 -15.49 3.05
N VAL A 247 5.27 -14.49 2.98
CA VAL A 247 6.19 -14.08 4.06
C VAL A 247 5.71 -12.73 4.58
N SER A 248 4.75 -12.74 5.50
CA SER A 248 4.16 -11.52 6.02
C SER A 248 4.99 -10.93 7.15
N ALA A 249 5.55 -9.75 6.92
CA ALA A 249 6.12 -8.90 7.96
C ALA A 249 5.10 -7.92 8.58
N ASN A 250 3.85 -7.97 8.13
CA ASN A 250 2.75 -7.08 8.52
C ASN A 250 1.70 -7.78 9.39
N ARG A 251 2.09 -8.62 10.30
CA ARG A 251 1.17 -9.25 11.24
C ARG A 251 1.24 -8.60 12.59
#